data_29b304f49e19b11e5cc90bca65834363
#
_entry.id   29b304f49e19b11e5cc90bca65834363
#
_cell.length_a   1.000
_cell.length_b   1.000
_cell.length_c   1.000
_cell.angle_alpha   90.00
_cell.angle_beta   90.00
_cell.angle_gamma   90.00
#
_symmetry.space_group_name_H-M   'P 1'
#
loop_
_entity.id
_entity.type
_entity.pdbx_description
1 polymer ?
#
loop_
_entity_poly.entity_id
_entity_poly.type
_entity_poly.pdbx_seq_one_letter_code
_entity_poly.pdbx_strand_id
1 'polypeptide(L)'
;MLFRSDRLKEIVGEKGVDVVYDPVGGELFEQALRSTAWEGRVLVIGFASGEIPKVPANLPLLKGCSVVGVSLGGFRNRYPETYVANFDQLFAWHAEGRLKPLVSRTLPMSKAAEALTTLASRSAVGKIVLTMERPA
;
A
#
# COMPACT_ATOMS: atom_id res chain seq x y z
N MET A 1 2.68 -11.86 -17.63
CA MET A 1 1.93 -10.79 -16.89
C MET A 1 0.41 -10.98 -16.92
N LEU A 2 -0.13 -11.85 -17.75
CA LEU A 2 -1.56 -12.25 -17.81
C LEU A 2 -2.06 -12.99 -16.53
N PHE A 3 -1.18 -13.64 -15.81
CA PHE A 3 -1.54 -14.51 -14.68
C PHE A 3 -2.20 -13.82 -13.45
N ARG A 4 -2.00 -12.51 -13.25
CA ARG A 4 -2.56 -11.83 -12.07
C ARG A 4 -4.01 -11.40 -12.26
N SER A 5 -4.38 -10.94 -13.45
CA SER A 5 -5.76 -10.57 -13.76
C SER A 5 -6.70 -11.77 -13.78
N ASP A 6 -6.23 -12.90 -14.33
CA ASP A 6 -7.01 -14.13 -14.40
C ASP A 6 -7.20 -14.72 -12.99
N ARG A 7 -6.14 -14.74 -12.17
CA ARG A 7 -6.25 -15.16 -10.77
C ARG A 7 -7.19 -14.27 -9.95
N LEU A 8 -7.19 -12.97 -10.22
CA LEU A 8 -8.11 -12.06 -9.55
C LEU A 8 -9.57 -12.36 -9.96
N LYS A 9 -9.83 -12.58 -11.24
CA LYS A 9 -11.16 -12.99 -11.74
C LYS A 9 -11.65 -14.30 -11.14
N GLU A 10 -10.77 -15.28 -10.95
CA GLU A 10 -11.09 -16.53 -10.27
C GLU A 10 -11.59 -16.31 -8.84
N ILE A 11 -11.04 -15.29 -8.13
CA ILE A 11 -11.37 -15.00 -6.73
C ILE A 11 -12.66 -14.16 -6.62
N VAL A 12 -12.79 -13.11 -7.45
CA VAL A 12 -13.87 -12.10 -7.31
C VAL A 12 -14.94 -12.20 -8.39
N GLY A 13 -14.76 -13.06 -9.40
CA GLY A 13 -15.65 -13.20 -10.54
C GLY A 13 -15.59 -12.01 -11.51
N GLU A 14 -16.57 -11.94 -12.39
CA GLU A 14 -16.67 -10.88 -13.42
C GLU A 14 -17.06 -9.50 -12.84
N LYS A 15 -17.60 -9.46 -11.63
CA LYS A 15 -17.96 -8.20 -10.95
C LYS A 15 -16.74 -7.29 -10.74
N GLY A 16 -15.56 -7.85 -10.49
CA GLY A 16 -14.36 -7.12 -10.12
C GLY A 16 -14.32 -6.76 -8.63
N VAL A 17 -13.39 -5.91 -8.23
CA VAL A 17 -13.14 -5.50 -6.84
C VAL A 17 -13.76 -4.14 -6.54
N ASP A 18 -14.41 -4.01 -5.38
CA ASP A 18 -15.05 -2.77 -4.97
C ASP A 18 -14.03 -1.68 -4.57
N VAL A 19 -12.89 -2.10 -4.00
CA VAL A 19 -11.81 -1.18 -3.60
C VAL A 19 -10.44 -1.74 -3.96
N VAL A 20 -9.65 -0.95 -4.68
CA VAL A 20 -8.23 -1.20 -4.91
C VAL A 20 -7.41 -0.25 -4.05
N TYR A 21 -6.48 -0.78 -3.27
CA TYR A 21 -5.49 -0.01 -2.50
C TYR A 21 -4.15 -0.09 -3.24
N ASP A 22 -3.74 1.00 -3.91
CA ASP A 22 -2.52 1.01 -4.75
C ASP A 22 -1.40 1.90 -4.18
N PRO A 23 -0.42 1.31 -3.47
CA PRO A 23 0.80 2.00 -3.06
C PRO A 23 1.92 1.90 -4.09
N VAL A 24 1.72 1.22 -5.22
CA VAL A 24 2.78 0.83 -6.16
C VAL A 24 2.82 1.75 -7.37
N GLY A 25 1.68 2.01 -7.99
CA GLY A 25 1.61 2.78 -9.24
C GLY A 25 2.21 2.05 -10.45
N GLY A 26 2.73 2.83 -11.42
CA GLY A 26 3.34 2.30 -12.64
C GLY A 26 2.35 1.49 -13.50
N GLU A 27 2.86 0.51 -14.22
CA GLU A 27 2.06 -0.34 -15.14
C GLU A 27 0.94 -1.13 -14.45
N LEU A 28 1.09 -1.44 -13.14
CA LEU A 28 0.08 -2.20 -12.40
C LEU A 28 -1.20 -1.39 -12.16
N PHE A 29 -1.12 -0.07 -12.16
CA PHE A 29 -2.26 0.81 -11.90
C PHE A 29 -3.37 0.63 -12.94
N GLU A 30 -3.04 0.58 -14.23
CA GLU A 30 -4.05 0.41 -15.28
C GLU A 30 -4.74 -0.96 -15.16
N GLN A 31 -4.00 -2.01 -14.83
CA GLN A 31 -4.57 -3.34 -14.61
C GLN A 31 -5.51 -3.35 -13.40
N ALA A 32 -5.13 -2.67 -12.32
CA ALA A 32 -5.94 -2.48 -11.13
C ALA A 32 -7.25 -1.74 -11.46
N LEU A 33 -7.15 -0.64 -12.23
CA LEU A 33 -8.30 0.13 -12.67
C LEU A 33 -9.25 -0.72 -13.55
N ARG A 34 -8.72 -1.51 -14.47
CA ARG A 34 -9.51 -2.44 -15.30
C ARG A 34 -10.22 -3.52 -14.48
N SER A 35 -9.66 -3.90 -13.33
CA SER A 35 -10.23 -4.92 -12.43
C SER A 35 -11.24 -4.37 -11.42
N THR A 36 -11.41 -3.04 -11.38
CA THR A 36 -12.35 -2.39 -10.46
C THR A 36 -13.79 -2.64 -10.88
N ALA A 37 -14.68 -2.88 -9.92
CA ALA A 37 -16.10 -3.07 -10.14
C ALA A 37 -16.80 -1.76 -10.55
N TRP A 38 -18.03 -1.86 -11.03
CA TRP A 38 -18.93 -0.72 -11.18
C TRP A 38 -19.14 -0.04 -9.81
N GLU A 39 -19.09 1.29 -9.76
CA GLU A 39 -19.11 2.12 -8.53
C GLU A 39 -17.93 1.83 -7.56
N GLY A 40 -16.97 1.02 -7.98
CA GLY A 40 -15.76 0.78 -7.22
C GLY A 40 -14.80 1.97 -7.21
N ARG A 41 -13.71 1.85 -6.45
CA ARG A 41 -12.72 2.93 -6.34
C ARG A 41 -11.29 2.41 -6.31
N VAL A 42 -10.40 3.11 -7.01
CA VAL A 42 -8.96 2.92 -6.91
C VAL A 42 -8.39 4.01 -6.03
N LEU A 43 -7.78 3.62 -4.91
CA LEU A 43 -7.13 4.52 -3.97
C LEU A 43 -5.66 4.68 -4.36
N VAL A 44 -5.28 5.88 -4.77
CA VAL A 44 -3.88 6.23 -5.07
C VAL A 44 -3.17 6.57 -3.76
N ILE A 45 -2.33 5.66 -3.28
CA ILE A 45 -1.64 5.76 -2.00
C ILE A 45 -0.18 6.21 -2.19
N GLY A 46 0.48 5.72 -3.26
CA GLY A 46 1.87 6.03 -3.52
C GLY A 46 2.40 5.41 -4.82
N PHE A 47 3.69 5.58 -5.04
CA PHE A 47 4.36 5.18 -6.29
C PHE A 47 5.66 4.43 -6.00
N ALA A 48 5.57 3.31 -5.25
CA ALA A 48 6.73 2.50 -4.87
C ALA A 48 7.45 1.86 -6.07
N SER A 49 6.81 1.82 -7.25
CA SER A 49 7.46 1.45 -8.52
C SER A 49 8.50 2.48 -8.96
N GLY A 50 8.40 3.74 -8.49
CA GLY A 50 9.15 4.89 -8.99
C GLY A 50 8.50 5.58 -10.18
N GLU A 51 7.37 5.08 -10.67
CA GLU A 51 6.67 5.60 -11.85
C GLU A 51 5.25 6.06 -11.48
N ILE A 52 4.93 7.32 -11.82
CA ILE A 52 3.59 7.88 -11.66
C ILE A 52 2.73 7.45 -12.86
N PRO A 53 1.64 6.71 -12.64
CA PRO A 53 0.81 6.21 -13.73
C PRO A 53 0.04 7.35 -14.42
N LYS A 54 -0.13 7.24 -15.73
CA LYS A 54 -1.09 8.06 -16.46
C LYS A 54 -2.46 7.38 -16.39
N VAL A 55 -3.48 8.14 -16.00
CA VAL A 55 -4.85 7.63 -15.91
C VAL A 55 -5.59 7.94 -17.21
N PRO A 56 -5.88 6.95 -18.06
CA PRO A 56 -6.70 7.16 -19.25
C PRO A 56 -8.14 7.45 -18.80
N ALA A 57 -8.60 8.69 -18.94
CA ALA A 57 -9.89 9.15 -18.41
C ALA A 57 -11.11 8.38 -18.95
N ASN A 58 -10.98 7.73 -20.11
CA ASN A 58 -12.02 6.86 -20.67
C ASN A 58 -12.23 5.57 -19.83
N LEU A 59 -11.24 5.10 -19.09
CA LEU A 59 -11.38 3.88 -18.29
C LEU A 59 -12.33 4.09 -17.10
N PRO A 60 -12.12 5.10 -16.23
CA PRO A 60 -13.10 5.36 -15.14
C PRO A 60 -14.49 5.66 -15.69
N LEU A 61 -14.62 6.36 -16.83
CA LEU A 61 -15.90 6.60 -17.48
C LEU A 61 -16.61 5.28 -17.86
N LEU A 62 -15.92 4.40 -18.60
CA LEU A 62 -16.49 3.14 -19.09
C LEU A 62 -16.75 2.13 -17.96
N LYS A 63 -15.93 2.17 -16.91
CA LYS A 63 -16.05 1.31 -15.73
C LYS A 63 -17.05 1.83 -14.71
N GLY A 64 -17.50 3.08 -14.82
CA GLY A 64 -18.35 3.71 -13.81
C GLY A 64 -17.70 3.70 -12.42
N CYS A 65 -16.39 3.92 -12.32
CA CYS A 65 -15.63 3.85 -11.08
C CYS A 65 -14.88 5.15 -10.78
N SER A 66 -14.32 5.26 -9.56
CA SER A 66 -13.60 6.46 -9.11
C SER A 66 -12.11 6.19 -8.94
N VAL A 67 -11.29 7.23 -9.23
CA VAL A 67 -9.88 7.29 -8.84
C VAL A 67 -9.74 8.34 -7.75
N VAL A 68 -9.29 7.92 -6.56
CA VAL A 68 -9.30 8.74 -5.34
C VAL A 68 -7.89 8.86 -4.78
N GLY A 69 -7.39 10.09 -4.65
CA GLY A 69 -6.11 10.36 -3.99
C GLY A 69 -6.22 10.22 -2.47
N VAL A 70 -5.26 9.52 -1.85
CA VAL A 70 -5.16 9.35 -0.41
C VAL A 70 -3.81 9.88 0.06
N SER A 71 -3.80 11.10 0.62
CA SER A 71 -2.59 11.76 1.10
C SER A 71 -2.56 11.78 2.62
N LEU A 72 -1.78 10.87 3.23
CA LEU A 72 -1.63 10.83 4.69
C LEU A 72 -1.02 12.12 5.24
N GLY A 73 -0.03 12.70 4.54
CA GLY A 73 0.57 13.98 4.93
C GLY A 73 -0.43 15.14 4.85
N GLY A 74 -1.22 15.20 3.78
CA GLY A 74 -2.30 16.18 3.63
C GLY A 74 -3.38 16.02 4.69
N PHE A 75 -3.76 14.78 5.01
CA PHE A 75 -4.71 14.47 6.07
C PHE A 75 -4.20 14.93 7.44
N ARG A 76 -2.94 14.60 7.79
CA ARG A 76 -2.31 15.04 9.05
C ARG A 76 -2.36 16.56 9.21
N ASN A 77 -2.04 17.31 8.15
CA ASN A 77 -1.99 18.77 8.22
C ASN A 77 -3.39 19.40 8.36
N ARG A 78 -4.42 18.75 7.78
CA ARG A 78 -5.79 19.26 7.79
C ARG A 78 -6.60 18.81 9.01
N TYR A 79 -6.31 17.62 9.51
CA TYR A 79 -7.02 16.96 10.62
C TYR A 79 -6.04 16.38 11.67
N PRO A 80 -5.20 17.21 12.31
CA PRO A 80 -4.13 16.74 13.19
C PRO A 80 -4.63 15.91 14.37
N GLU A 81 -5.74 16.31 14.98
CA GLU A 81 -6.32 15.60 16.12
C GLU A 81 -6.82 14.21 15.73
N THR A 82 -7.54 14.12 14.61
CA THR A 82 -8.01 12.82 14.07
C THR A 82 -6.83 11.93 13.66
N TYR A 83 -5.77 12.54 13.13
CA TYR A 83 -4.56 11.80 12.78
C TYR A 83 -3.93 11.16 14.03
N VAL A 84 -3.78 11.91 15.12
CA VAL A 84 -3.24 11.40 16.40
C VAL A 84 -4.14 10.30 16.94
N ALA A 85 -5.46 10.56 17.06
CA ALA A 85 -6.41 9.57 17.55
C ALA A 85 -6.40 8.24 16.75
N ASN A 86 -6.21 8.31 15.41
CA ASN A 86 -6.07 7.12 14.59
C ASN A 86 -4.81 6.31 14.95
N PHE A 87 -3.68 6.98 15.20
CA PHE A 87 -2.46 6.30 15.61
C PHE A 87 -2.57 5.70 17.03
N ASP A 88 -3.18 6.41 17.96
CA ASP A 88 -3.45 5.90 19.32
C ASP A 88 -4.29 4.60 19.23
N GLN A 89 -5.30 4.60 18.37
CA GLN A 89 -6.12 3.40 18.14
C GLN A 89 -5.32 2.25 17.51
N LEU A 90 -4.42 2.54 16.55
CA LEU A 90 -3.57 1.53 15.94
C LEU A 90 -2.59 0.92 16.97
N PHE A 91 -2.02 1.76 17.85
CA PHE A 91 -1.15 1.28 18.92
C PHE A 91 -1.92 0.46 19.96
N ALA A 92 -3.13 0.85 20.32
CA ALA A 92 -3.99 0.06 21.19
C ALA A 92 -4.29 -1.32 20.59
N TRP A 93 -4.68 -1.39 19.33
CA TRP A 93 -4.89 -2.67 18.63
C TRP A 93 -3.63 -3.52 18.53
N HIS A 94 -2.46 -2.90 18.40
CA HIS A 94 -1.19 -3.62 18.43
C HIS A 94 -0.93 -4.22 19.82
N ALA A 95 -1.13 -3.45 20.88
CA ALA A 95 -0.97 -3.91 22.27
C ALA A 95 -1.94 -5.04 22.62
N GLU A 96 -3.16 -5.00 22.09
CA GLU A 96 -4.17 -6.07 22.22
C GLU A 96 -3.88 -7.31 21.35
N GLY A 97 -2.85 -7.27 20.50
CA GLY A 97 -2.53 -8.34 19.56
C GLY A 97 -3.48 -8.47 18.37
N ARG A 98 -4.37 -7.50 18.16
CA ARG A 98 -5.29 -7.42 17.00
C ARG A 98 -4.60 -6.94 15.74
N LEU A 99 -3.57 -6.10 15.86
CA LEU A 99 -2.73 -5.63 14.76
C LEU A 99 -1.32 -6.21 14.93
N LYS A 100 -0.91 -7.05 14.00
CA LYS A 100 0.39 -7.76 14.02
C LYS A 100 1.17 -7.46 12.74
N PRO A 101 1.93 -6.36 12.67
CA PRO A 101 2.80 -6.08 11.53
C PRO A 101 3.81 -7.21 11.35
N LEU A 102 3.97 -7.68 10.12
CA LEU A 102 4.99 -8.68 9.82
C LEU A 102 6.39 -8.03 9.90
N VAL A 103 7.13 -8.33 10.96
CA VAL A 103 8.57 -8.04 11.07
C VAL A 103 9.32 -9.26 10.60
N SER A 104 9.90 -9.19 9.40
CA SER A 104 10.61 -10.34 8.79
C SER A 104 12.06 -10.42 9.21
N ARG A 105 12.68 -9.30 9.56
CA ARG A 105 14.08 -9.23 10.00
C ARG A 105 14.27 -8.14 11.04
N THR A 106 15.14 -8.43 12.01
CA THR A 106 15.66 -7.44 12.97
C THR A 106 17.18 -7.42 12.84
N LEU A 107 17.76 -6.25 12.63
CA LEU A 107 19.20 -6.06 12.45
C LEU A 107 19.71 -4.96 13.40
N PRO A 108 20.96 -5.04 13.87
CA PRO A 108 21.55 -3.91 14.58
C PRO A 108 21.74 -2.70 13.65
N MET A 109 21.77 -1.49 14.21
CA MET A 109 21.95 -0.25 13.43
C MET A 109 23.22 -0.27 12.58
N SER A 110 24.28 -0.92 13.03
CA SER A 110 25.54 -1.13 12.28
C SER A 110 25.32 -1.83 10.92
N LYS A 111 24.21 -2.55 10.74
CA LYS A 111 23.81 -3.22 9.50
C LYS A 111 22.74 -2.46 8.68
N ALA A 112 22.59 -1.17 8.90
CA ALA A 112 21.61 -0.35 8.18
C ALA A 112 21.82 -0.40 6.65
N ALA A 113 23.06 -0.41 6.16
CA ALA A 113 23.37 -0.51 4.74
C ALA A 113 22.85 -1.84 4.12
N GLU A 114 22.96 -2.96 4.85
CA GLU A 114 22.40 -4.26 4.43
C GLU A 114 20.87 -4.21 4.34
N ALA A 115 20.21 -3.60 5.32
CA ALA A 115 18.77 -3.42 5.32
C ALA A 115 18.29 -2.60 4.12
N LEU A 116 18.97 -1.47 3.84
CA LEU A 116 18.64 -0.61 2.69
C LEU A 116 18.87 -1.33 1.35
N THR A 117 19.95 -2.09 1.22
CA THR A 117 20.21 -2.90 0.02
C THR A 117 19.09 -3.94 -0.19
N THR A 118 18.62 -4.59 0.88
CA THR A 118 17.51 -5.55 0.82
C THR A 118 16.21 -4.88 0.34
N LEU A 119 15.93 -3.66 0.80
CA LEU A 119 14.78 -2.88 0.31
C LEU A 119 14.95 -2.47 -1.16
N ALA A 120 16.11 -1.96 -1.54
CA ALA A 120 16.39 -1.51 -2.90
C ALA A 120 16.31 -2.65 -3.92
N SER A 121 16.72 -3.86 -3.56
CA SER A 121 16.62 -5.07 -4.39
C SER A 121 15.21 -5.66 -4.46
N ARG A 122 14.22 -5.05 -3.77
CA ARG A 122 12.82 -5.52 -3.69
C ARG A 122 12.67 -6.96 -3.16
N SER A 123 13.66 -7.44 -2.40
CA SER A 123 13.65 -8.77 -1.78
C SER A 123 13.06 -8.77 -0.35
N ALA A 124 12.78 -7.59 0.20
CA ALA A 124 12.17 -7.46 1.52
C ALA A 124 10.70 -7.90 1.51
N VAL A 125 10.33 -8.73 2.47
CA VAL A 125 8.94 -9.12 2.74
C VAL A 125 8.59 -8.65 4.15
N GLY A 126 7.55 -7.84 4.30
CA GLY A 126 7.20 -7.22 5.58
C GLY A 126 8.13 -6.08 5.97
N LYS A 127 8.42 -5.94 7.26
CA LYS A 127 9.24 -4.86 7.81
C LYS A 127 10.62 -5.37 8.22
N ILE A 128 11.65 -4.56 7.98
CA ILE A 128 12.98 -4.73 8.54
C ILE A 128 13.12 -3.70 9.67
N VAL A 129 13.38 -4.16 10.88
CA VAL A 129 13.56 -3.31 12.06
C VAL A 129 15.05 -3.17 12.35
N LEU A 130 15.52 -1.95 12.55
CA LEU A 130 16.86 -1.67 13.05
C LEU A 130 16.79 -1.40 14.55
N THR A 131 17.63 -2.09 15.32
CA THR A 131 17.74 -1.91 16.76
C THR A 131 18.99 -1.12 17.12
N MET A 132 18.84 -0.20 18.08
CA MET A 132 20.01 0.45 18.68
C MET A 132 20.70 -0.58 19.61
N GLU A 133 22.00 -0.74 19.41
CA GLU A 133 22.82 -1.50 20.36
C GLU A 133 22.85 -0.70 21.67
N ARG A 134 22.48 -1.34 22.80
CA ARG A 134 22.72 -0.71 24.08
C ARG A 134 24.23 -0.70 24.31
N PRO A 135 24.83 0.45 24.65
CA PRO A 135 26.22 0.44 25.16
C PRO A 135 26.26 -0.51 26.35
N ALA A 136 27.27 -1.37 26.37
CA ALA A 136 27.56 -2.31 27.44
C ALA A 136 27.84 -1.57 28.75
#